data_16493f1f22df6c4638776d77f16faa05
#
_entry.id   16493f1f22df6c4638776d77f16faa05
#
_cell.length_a   1.000
_cell.length_b   1.000
_cell.length_c   1.000
_cell.angle_alpha   90.00
_cell.angle_beta   90.00
_cell.angle_gamma   90.00
#
_symmetry.space_group_name_H-M   'P 1'
#
loop_
_entity.id
_entity.type
_entity.pdbx_description
1 polymer ?
#
loop_
_entity_poly.entity_id
_entity_poly.type
_entity_poly.pdbx_seq_one_letter_code
_entity_poly.pdbx_strand_id
1 'polypeptide(L)'
;VNVATEEAFSFVGHEAIRRWASELPKDAKLIFHNGLSYDVPTLNRVVGLDLSFDRCVDTLVLSYLYHPHLPGGHSLEAWGERLKFPKGDYNDWTHYNERMLEYCEQDVRLTRRVFLALRERMLKRGFSETSCWIEHRIRIVIDKQERVGFSFDVERAEKLRGRLRRIEDYYGTNIRKLFPPQLVPVGTYEYRQRKDGSDTHHYTRHVDSYPQVTHSLDGTYTVWDYKEFNIGSPKQRVERLLSLGWEPKSFTPTGQPKVDEDALVSFAEFVERPEVHAIANWLVVNGRANMVSTWLNAVREDGRIHGKVFSCGAIT
;
A
#
# COMPACT_ATOMS: atom_id res chain seq x y z
N VAL A 1 29.36 -1.41 17.68
CA VAL A 1 29.79 -2.54 18.50
C VAL A 1 30.76 -3.40 17.71
N ASN A 2 31.90 -3.72 18.29
CA ASN A 2 32.85 -4.68 17.70
C ASN A 2 32.26 -6.10 17.74
N VAL A 3 32.26 -6.79 16.61
CA VAL A 3 31.63 -8.12 16.50
C VAL A 3 32.37 -9.17 17.34
N ALA A 4 33.70 -9.10 17.42
CA ALA A 4 34.52 -10.09 18.12
C ALA A 4 34.60 -9.82 19.63
N THR A 5 34.83 -8.56 20.04
CA THR A 5 35.08 -8.19 21.45
C THR A 5 33.82 -7.78 22.21
N GLU A 6 32.69 -7.52 21.54
CA GLU A 6 31.45 -6.98 22.08
C GLU A 6 31.57 -5.53 22.60
N GLU A 7 32.74 -4.93 22.49
CA GLU A 7 32.98 -3.57 22.94
C GLU A 7 32.10 -2.59 22.16
N ALA A 8 31.36 -1.74 22.89
CA ALA A 8 30.46 -0.75 22.32
C ALA A 8 31.13 0.62 22.31
N PHE A 9 30.95 1.33 21.22
CA PHE A 9 31.39 2.71 21.06
C PHE A 9 30.21 3.55 20.62
N SER A 10 30.03 4.73 21.19
CA SER A 10 28.99 5.66 20.82
C SER A 10 29.61 7.00 20.47
N PHE A 11 29.15 7.60 19.37
CA PHE A 11 29.63 8.84 18.85
C PHE A 11 28.46 9.81 18.63
N VAL A 12 28.56 11.01 19.19
CA VAL A 12 27.53 12.04 19.04
C VAL A 12 28.11 13.24 18.29
N GLY A 13 27.40 13.66 17.25
CA GLY A 13 27.80 14.76 16.38
C GLY A 13 28.69 14.36 15.21
N HIS A 14 28.61 15.18 14.16
CA HIS A 14 29.25 14.87 12.87
C HIS A 14 30.75 14.74 12.92
N GLU A 15 31.41 15.55 13.73
CA GLU A 15 32.89 15.54 13.85
C GLU A 15 33.40 14.26 14.52
N ALA A 16 32.74 13.82 15.60
CA ALA A 16 33.10 12.58 16.28
C ALA A 16 32.91 11.35 15.34
N ILE A 17 31.83 11.35 14.58
CA ILE A 17 31.55 10.29 13.60
C ILE A 17 32.59 10.29 12.45
N ARG A 18 32.98 11.47 11.94
CA ARG A 18 34.03 11.60 10.90
C ARG A 18 35.38 11.08 11.39
N ARG A 19 35.77 11.48 12.61
CA ARG A 19 37.03 11.02 13.24
C ARG A 19 37.03 9.50 13.33
N TRP A 20 36.02 8.93 13.95
CA TRP A 20 35.88 7.49 14.05
C TRP A 20 35.97 6.80 12.67
N ALA A 21 35.26 7.31 11.67
CA ALA A 21 35.25 6.73 10.32
C ALA A 21 36.65 6.79 9.65
N SER A 22 37.43 7.85 9.93
CA SER A 22 38.81 7.98 9.40
C SER A 22 39.81 7.03 10.06
N GLU A 23 39.54 6.59 11.28
CA GLU A 23 40.39 5.68 12.06
C GLU A 23 40.06 4.21 11.77
N LEU A 24 38.97 3.93 11.05
CA LEU A 24 38.60 2.56 10.68
C LEU A 24 39.61 1.94 9.70
N PRO A 25 40.06 0.69 9.94
CA PRO A 25 40.87 -0.04 8.97
C PRO A 25 40.18 -0.08 7.59
N LYS A 26 40.96 0.05 6.51
CA LYS A 26 40.41 0.13 5.14
C LYS A 26 39.65 -1.15 4.75
N ASP A 27 39.99 -2.29 5.31
CA ASP A 27 39.39 -3.60 5.10
C ASP A 27 38.26 -3.93 6.11
N ALA A 28 38.03 -3.06 7.10
CA ALA A 28 36.97 -3.26 8.08
C ALA A 28 35.60 -3.36 7.43
N LYS A 29 34.84 -4.41 7.74
CA LYS A 29 33.45 -4.58 7.31
C LYS A 29 32.52 -3.93 8.33
N LEU A 30 31.55 -3.17 7.83
CA LEU A 30 30.52 -2.49 8.61
C LEU A 30 29.21 -3.27 8.48
N ILE A 31 28.62 -3.64 9.61
CA ILE A 31 27.43 -4.47 9.64
C ILE A 31 26.22 -3.62 10.02
N PHE A 32 25.20 -3.68 9.21
CA PHE A 32 23.95 -2.94 9.37
C PHE A 32 22.73 -3.87 9.31
N HIS A 33 21.58 -3.32 9.62
CA HIS A 33 20.27 -3.90 9.30
C HIS A 33 19.48 -2.91 8.45
N ASN A 34 19.29 -3.18 7.16
CA ASN A 34 18.75 -2.26 6.15
C ASN A 34 19.66 -1.04 5.87
N GLY A 35 20.94 -1.17 6.17
CA GLY A 35 21.86 -0.05 6.09
C GLY A 35 22.27 0.35 4.70
N LEU A 36 22.28 -0.57 3.74
CA LEU A 36 22.59 -0.27 2.33
C LEU A 36 21.61 0.75 1.75
N SER A 37 20.35 0.69 2.15
CA SER A 37 19.30 1.58 1.66
C SER A 37 19.10 2.84 2.51
N TYR A 38 19.51 2.83 3.76
CA TYR A 38 19.24 3.92 4.70
C TYR A 38 20.48 4.51 5.36
N ASP A 39 21.20 3.74 6.19
CA ASP A 39 22.29 4.27 7.01
C ASP A 39 23.46 4.76 6.17
N VAL A 40 23.96 3.95 5.23
CA VAL A 40 25.12 4.29 4.40
C VAL A 40 24.88 5.51 3.53
N PRO A 41 23.78 5.62 2.76
CA PRO A 41 23.44 6.83 2.03
C PRO A 41 23.26 8.06 2.93
N THR A 42 22.69 7.89 4.11
CA THR A 42 22.46 8.96 5.07
C THR A 42 23.78 9.46 5.64
N LEU A 43 24.66 8.57 6.10
CA LEU A 43 25.98 8.91 6.63
C LEU A 43 26.84 9.61 5.57
N ASN A 44 26.82 9.11 4.32
CA ASN A 44 27.57 9.74 3.24
C ASN A 44 27.03 11.14 2.91
N ARG A 45 25.71 11.32 2.85
CA ARG A 45 25.09 12.61 2.49
C ARG A 45 25.11 13.62 3.62
N VAL A 46 24.73 13.21 4.85
CA VAL A 46 24.49 14.14 5.98
C VAL A 46 25.77 14.40 6.76
N VAL A 47 26.54 13.34 7.02
CA VAL A 47 27.78 13.44 7.77
C VAL A 47 28.98 13.75 6.87
N GLY A 48 28.85 13.51 5.55
CA GLY A 48 29.92 13.71 4.58
C GLY A 48 30.99 12.61 4.64
N LEU A 49 30.58 11.38 4.96
CA LEU A 49 31.47 10.22 4.89
C LEU A 49 31.57 9.73 3.44
N ASP A 50 32.62 8.94 3.15
CA ASP A 50 32.79 8.22 1.88
C ASP A 50 32.84 6.72 2.19
N LEU A 51 31.73 6.21 2.75
CA LEU A 51 31.59 4.79 3.04
C LEU A 51 31.29 4.03 1.75
N SER A 52 32.25 3.15 1.37
CA SER A 52 32.03 2.25 0.24
C SER A 52 31.01 1.16 0.60
N PHE A 53 30.02 0.98 -0.27
CA PHE A 53 29.03 -0.08 -0.13
C PHE A 53 29.66 -1.49 -0.10
N ASP A 54 30.82 -1.69 -0.74
CA ASP A 54 31.54 -2.98 -0.75
C ASP A 54 32.09 -3.39 0.64
N ARG A 55 32.17 -2.42 1.57
CA ARG A 55 32.52 -2.66 2.96
C ARG A 55 31.33 -2.99 3.85
N CYS A 56 30.10 -2.90 3.31
CA CYS A 56 28.89 -3.03 4.10
C CYS A 56 28.30 -4.42 4.00
N VAL A 57 27.91 -4.97 5.13
CA VAL A 57 27.15 -6.22 5.24
C VAL A 57 25.78 -5.88 5.81
N ASP A 58 24.74 -6.20 5.08
CA ASP A 58 23.36 -5.90 5.47
C ASP A 58 22.64 -7.17 5.93
N THR A 59 22.31 -7.21 7.20
CA THR A 59 21.64 -8.38 7.79
C THR A 59 20.20 -8.55 7.30
N LEU A 60 19.55 -7.52 6.77
CA LEU A 60 18.25 -7.65 6.11
C LEU A 60 18.39 -8.43 4.81
N VAL A 61 19.40 -8.11 3.99
CA VAL A 61 19.71 -8.85 2.75
C VAL A 61 20.04 -10.31 3.08
N LEU A 62 20.90 -10.54 4.07
CA LEU A 62 21.23 -11.90 4.52
C LEU A 62 20.02 -12.66 5.03
N SER A 63 19.10 -12.01 5.73
CA SER A 63 17.87 -12.60 6.25
C SER A 63 16.94 -13.09 5.14
N TYR A 64 16.77 -12.30 4.10
CA TYR A 64 15.98 -12.69 2.93
C TYR A 64 16.65 -13.83 2.15
N LEU A 65 17.96 -13.73 1.92
CA LEU A 65 18.73 -14.79 1.25
C LEU A 65 18.63 -16.11 2.02
N TYR A 66 18.74 -16.06 3.34
CA TYR A 66 18.65 -17.24 4.21
C TYR A 66 17.27 -17.93 4.12
N HIS A 67 16.18 -17.17 4.12
CA HIS A 67 14.83 -17.70 4.09
C HIS A 67 13.83 -16.61 3.64
N PRO A 68 13.45 -16.54 2.34
CA PRO A 68 12.58 -15.48 1.81
C PRO A 68 11.24 -15.31 2.53
N HIS A 69 10.67 -16.43 3.01
CA HIS A 69 9.38 -16.46 3.72
C HIS A 69 9.56 -16.73 5.23
N LEU A 70 10.47 -16.03 5.87
CA LEU A 70 10.73 -16.22 7.30
C LEU A 70 9.49 -15.86 8.13
N PRO A 71 8.88 -16.80 8.89
CA PRO A 71 7.72 -16.52 9.70
C PRO A 71 7.94 -15.34 10.65
N GLY A 72 7.01 -14.39 10.72
CA GLY A 72 7.13 -13.15 11.49
C GLY A 72 7.95 -12.04 10.78
N GLY A 73 8.49 -12.29 9.58
CA GLY A 73 9.18 -11.28 8.77
C GLY A 73 10.67 -11.11 9.07
N HIS A 74 11.27 -10.07 8.51
CA HIS A 74 12.71 -9.83 8.48
C HIS A 74 13.14 -8.58 9.25
N SER A 75 12.20 -7.85 9.87
CA SER A 75 12.52 -6.64 10.62
C SER A 75 13.47 -6.92 11.80
N LEU A 76 14.19 -5.89 12.23
CA LEU A 76 15.06 -6.01 13.41
C LEU A 76 14.25 -6.41 14.66
N GLU A 77 13.02 -5.91 14.80
CA GLU A 77 12.08 -6.27 15.85
C GLU A 77 11.75 -7.78 15.82
N ALA A 78 11.34 -8.32 14.65
CA ALA A 78 11.03 -9.73 14.49
C ALA A 78 12.25 -10.64 14.77
N TRP A 79 13.45 -10.18 14.47
CA TRP A 79 14.68 -10.87 14.85
C TRP A 79 14.96 -10.78 16.36
N GLY A 80 14.61 -9.64 16.97
CA GLY A 80 14.69 -9.46 18.43
C GLY A 80 13.84 -10.47 19.20
N GLU A 81 12.61 -10.67 18.76
CA GLU A 81 11.70 -11.68 19.32
C GLU A 81 12.28 -13.11 19.18
N ARG A 82 12.75 -13.48 17.97
CA ARG A 82 13.35 -14.80 17.71
C ARG A 82 14.60 -15.07 18.54
N LEU A 83 15.41 -14.05 18.79
CA LEU A 83 16.64 -14.16 19.55
C LEU A 83 16.44 -13.93 21.05
N LYS A 84 15.19 -13.65 21.48
CA LYS A 84 14.85 -13.29 22.88
C LYS A 84 15.70 -12.11 23.38
N PHE A 85 15.91 -11.14 22.49
CA PHE A 85 16.63 -9.91 22.74
C PHE A 85 15.84 -8.76 22.12
N PRO A 86 14.83 -8.22 22.82
CA PRO A 86 13.89 -7.29 22.24
C PRO A 86 14.57 -6.01 21.78
N LYS A 87 14.03 -5.45 20.70
CA LYS A 87 14.35 -4.09 20.26
C LYS A 87 13.91 -3.11 21.33
N GLY A 88 14.64 -2.00 21.48
CA GLY A 88 14.23 -0.90 22.35
C GLY A 88 12.92 -0.25 21.90
N ASP A 89 12.19 0.34 22.83
CA ASP A 89 10.99 1.13 22.54
C ASP A 89 11.31 2.61 22.67
N TYR A 90 11.32 3.32 21.51
CA TYR A 90 11.59 4.75 21.44
C TYR A 90 10.83 5.38 20.27
N ASN A 91 10.16 6.51 20.50
CA ASN A 91 9.30 7.16 19.50
C ASN A 91 9.43 8.69 19.42
N ASP A 92 10.28 9.31 20.23
CA ASP A 92 10.50 10.75 20.18
C ASP A 92 11.78 11.11 19.38
N TRP A 93 11.62 11.37 18.09
CA TRP A 93 12.70 11.69 17.16
C TRP A 93 12.91 13.21 16.96
N THR A 94 12.29 14.04 17.79
CA THR A 94 12.32 15.50 17.61
C THR A 94 13.66 16.13 17.99
N HIS A 95 14.28 15.62 19.04
CA HIS A 95 15.55 16.12 19.57
C HIS A 95 16.42 14.99 20.10
N TYR A 96 17.74 15.16 20.00
CA TYR A 96 18.67 14.24 20.62
C TYR A 96 18.50 14.22 22.15
N ASN A 97 18.48 13.02 22.71
CA ASN A 97 18.54 12.76 24.15
C ASN A 97 19.23 11.41 24.45
N GLU A 98 19.57 11.17 25.72
CA GLU A 98 20.28 9.95 26.12
C GLU A 98 19.47 8.67 25.84
N ARG A 99 18.15 8.70 25.99
CA ARG A 99 17.29 7.56 25.67
C ARG A 99 17.33 7.20 24.16
N MET A 100 17.48 8.20 23.28
CA MET A 100 17.70 7.96 21.86
C MET A 100 19.02 7.23 21.62
N LEU A 101 20.08 7.61 22.34
CA LEU A 101 21.37 6.94 22.26
C LEU A 101 21.30 5.50 22.76
N GLU A 102 20.68 5.27 23.93
CA GLU A 102 20.44 3.93 24.47
C GLU A 102 19.67 3.03 23.49
N TYR A 103 18.63 3.59 22.86
CA TYR A 103 17.88 2.89 21.82
C TYR A 103 18.77 2.51 20.62
N CYS A 104 19.58 3.44 20.11
CA CYS A 104 20.52 3.17 19.03
C CYS A 104 21.55 2.10 19.41
N GLU A 105 22.08 2.14 20.63
CA GLU A 105 23.00 1.12 21.13
C GLU A 105 22.35 -0.25 21.20
N GLN A 106 21.11 -0.33 21.67
CA GLN A 106 20.34 -1.58 21.72
C GLN A 106 20.13 -2.17 20.31
N ASP A 107 19.76 -1.33 19.34
CA ASP A 107 19.58 -1.74 17.95
C ASP A 107 20.89 -2.27 17.34
N VAL A 108 22.02 -1.65 17.63
CA VAL A 108 23.35 -2.10 17.16
C VAL A 108 23.75 -3.42 17.82
N ARG A 109 23.49 -3.60 19.12
CA ARG A 109 23.73 -4.87 19.84
C ARG A 109 22.86 -6.00 19.27
N LEU A 110 21.59 -5.70 18.99
CA LEU A 110 20.69 -6.66 18.35
C LEU A 110 21.17 -6.99 16.93
N THR A 111 21.55 -6.00 16.13
CA THR A 111 22.08 -6.21 14.77
C THR A 111 23.30 -7.14 14.77
N ARG A 112 24.22 -6.99 15.74
CA ARG A 112 25.33 -7.92 15.93
C ARG A 112 24.84 -9.36 16.18
N ARG A 113 23.86 -9.55 17.06
CA ARG A 113 23.30 -10.88 17.37
C ARG A 113 22.65 -11.50 16.14
N VAL A 114 21.90 -10.71 15.36
CA VAL A 114 21.28 -11.13 14.10
C VAL A 114 22.35 -11.60 13.11
N PHE A 115 23.42 -10.81 12.95
CA PHE A 115 24.53 -11.17 12.07
C PHE A 115 25.17 -12.50 12.45
N LEU A 116 25.50 -12.70 13.73
CA LEU A 116 26.12 -13.93 14.21
C LEU A 116 25.19 -15.14 14.00
N ALA A 117 23.90 -15.01 14.31
CA ALA A 117 22.91 -16.05 14.12
C ALA A 117 22.72 -16.41 12.63
N LEU A 118 22.65 -15.41 11.75
CA LEU A 118 22.54 -15.63 10.32
C LEU A 118 23.80 -16.29 9.77
N ARG A 119 25.00 -15.78 10.11
CA ARG A 119 26.28 -16.34 9.69
C ARG A 119 26.39 -17.82 10.06
N GLU A 120 26.10 -18.19 11.31
CA GLU A 120 26.13 -19.58 11.75
C GLU A 120 25.15 -20.46 10.95
N ARG A 121 23.91 -20.02 10.81
CA ARG A 121 22.86 -20.78 10.11
C ARG A 121 23.13 -20.93 8.62
N MET A 122 23.64 -19.88 7.98
CA MET A 122 23.98 -19.88 6.55
C MET A 122 25.18 -20.79 6.27
N LEU A 123 26.21 -20.73 7.10
CA LEU A 123 27.37 -21.65 6.99
C LEU A 123 26.94 -23.12 7.13
N LYS A 124 26.06 -23.44 8.08
CA LYS A 124 25.52 -24.80 8.24
C LYS A 124 24.72 -25.28 7.03
N ARG A 125 24.15 -24.38 6.25
CA ARG A 125 23.40 -24.67 5.01
C ARG A 125 24.25 -24.61 3.74
N GLY A 126 25.54 -24.35 3.86
CA GLY A 126 26.45 -24.30 2.71
C GLY A 126 26.35 -23.05 1.84
N PHE A 127 25.81 -21.93 2.37
CA PHE A 127 25.83 -20.67 1.65
C PHE A 127 27.27 -20.19 1.44
N SER A 128 27.61 -19.80 0.21
CA SER A 128 28.94 -19.28 -0.12
C SER A 128 29.01 -17.76 0.14
N GLU A 129 30.23 -17.25 0.34
CA GLU A 129 30.45 -15.81 0.39
C GLU A 129 30.02 -15.11 -0.92
N THR A 130 30.22 -15.81 -2.05
CA THR A 130 29.82 -15.32 -3.37
C THR A 130 28.33 -15.09 -3.46
N SER A 131 27.48 -16.00 -2.94
CA SER A 131 26.03 -15.81 -2.94
C SER A 131 25.62 -14.60 -2.10
N CYS A 132 26.20 -14.40 -0.93
CA CYS A 132 25.96 -13.23 -0.09
C CYS A 132 26.41 -11.94 -0.80
N TRP A 133 27.57 -11.96 -1.45
CA TRP A 133 28.09 -10.81 -2.18
C TRP A 133 27.21 -10.41 -3.36
N ILE A 134 26.72 -11.38 -4.14
CA ILE A 134 25.82 -11.12 -5.28
C ILE A 134 24.55 -10.39 -4.81
N GLU A 135 23.92 -10.87 -3.75
CA GLU A 135 22.68 -10.23 -3.22
C GLU A 135 22.93 -8.81 -2.73
N HIS A 136 24.05 -8.56 -2.06
CA HIS A 136 24.42 -7.20 -1.65
C HIS A 136 24.65 -6.29 -2.87
N ARG A 137 25.32 -6.79 -3.91
CA ARG A 137 25.54 -6.02 -5.17
C ARG A 137 24.23 -5.71 -5.89
N ILE A 138 23.31 -6.68 -5.96
CA ILE A 138 21.98 -6.47 -6.51
C ILE A 138 21.26 -5.38 -5.71
N ARG A 139 21.32 -5.43 -4.37
CA ARG A 139 20.67 -4.40 -3.54
C ARG A 139 21.24 -3.01 -3.80
N ILE A 140 22.54 -2.87 -3.95
CA ILE A 140 23.20 -1.60 -4.29
C ILE A 140 22.72 -1.07 -5.65
N VAL A 141 22.63 -1.93 -6.66
CA VAL A 141 22.15 -1.56 -8.00
C VAL A 141 20.69 -1.09 -7.94
N ILE A 142 19.84 -1.84 -7.24
CA ILE A 142 18.42 -1.49 -7.06
C ILE A 142 18.28 -0.17 -6.32
N ASP A 143 19.01 0.05 -5.24
CA ASP A 143 18.96 1.29 -4.49
C ASP A 143 19.41 2.50 -5.34
N LYS A 144 20.41 2.30 -6.21
CA LYS A 144 20.78 3.31 -7.21
C LYS A 144 19.65 3.55 -8.21
N GLN A 145 19.00 2.50 -8.69
CA GLN A 145 17.87 2.58 -9.60
C GLN A 145 16.68 3.33 -8.96
N GLU A 146 16.36 3.00 -7.70
CA GLU A 146 15.31 3.69 -6.94
C GLU A 146 15.60 5.18 -6.76
N ARG A 147 16.86 5.54 -6.48
CA ARG A 147 17.28 6.95 -6.32
C ARG A 147 17.31 7.72 -7.62
N VAL A 148 17.76 7.10 -8.69
CA VAL A 148 17.78 7.73 -10.02
C VAL A 148 16.38 7.83 -10.61
N GLY A 149 15.53 6.84 -10.36
CA GLY A 149 14.21 6.72 -10.96
C GLY A 149 14.29 6.46 -12.47
N PHE A 150 13.14 6.41 -13.11
CA PHE A 150 13.04 6.33 -14.58
C PHE A 150 12.27 7.53 -15.13
N SER A 151 12.68 8.00 -16.32
CA SER A 151 12.02 9.12 -16.97
C SER A 151 10.59 8.76 -17.35
N PHE A 152 9.68 9.71 -17.19
CA PHE A 152 8.27 9.52 -17.47
C PHE A 152 7.76 10.63 -18.40
N ASP A 153 7.10 10.24 -19.48
CA ASP A 153 6.53 11.18 -20.44
C ASP A 153 5.19 11.73 -19.92
N VAL A 154 5.28 12.80 -19.14
CA VAL A 154 4.15 13.45 -18.49
C VAL A 154 3.13 13.94 -19.51
N GLU A 155 3.58 14.57 -20.58
CA GLU A 155 2.68 15.14 -21.61
C GLU A 155 1.86 14.06 -22.31
N ARG A 156 2.50 12.95 -22.68
CA ARG A 156 1.81 11.81 -23.29
C ARG A 156 0.86 11.13 -22.34
N ALA A 157 1.24 11.01 -21.06
CA ALA A 157 0.41 10.43 -20.01
C ALA A 157 -0.84 11.30 -19.74
N GLU A 158 -0.72 12.62 -19.71
CA GLU A 158 -1.85 13.53 -19.56
C GLU A 158 -2.81 13.47 -20.75
N LYS A 159 -2.27 13.44 -21.96
CA LYS A 159 -3.08 13.22 -23.18
C LYS A 159 -3.85 11.89 -23.12
N LEU A 160 -3.17 10.82 -22.68
CA LEU A 160 -3.80 9.50 -22.53
C LEU A 160 -4.89 9.55 -21.44
N ARG A 161 -4.61 10.11 -20.27
CA ARG A 161 -5.59 10.28 -19.20
C ARG A 161 -6.82 11.04 -19.69
N GLY A 162 -6.62 12.14 -20.40
CA GLY A 162 -7.71 12.95 -20.97
C GLY A 162 -8.57 12.17 -21.97
N ARG A 163 -7.96 11.27 -22.78
CA ARG A 163 -8.71 10.37 -23.66
C ARG A 163 -9.50 9.34 -22.88
N LEU A 164 -8.88 8.68 -21.91
CA LEU A 164 -9.52 7.67 -21.09
C LEU A 164 -10.71 8.25 -20.30
N ARG A 165 -10.58 9.45 -19.73
CA ARG A 165 -11.70 10.13 -19.02
C ARG A 165 -12.87 10.45 -19.93
N ARG A 166 -12.64 10.87 -21.16
CA ARG A 166 -13.72 11.10 -22.13
C ARG A 166 -14.44 9.79 -22.50
N ILE A 167 -13.72 8.69 -22.65
CA ILE A 167 -14.32 7.38 -22.93
C ILE A 167 -15.10 6.89 -21.70
N GLU A 168 -14.58 7.10 -20.50
CA GLU A 168 -15.24 6.78 -19.23
C GLU A 168 -16.58 7.56 -19.12
N ASP A 169 -16.59 8.84 -19.39
CA ASP A 169 -17.80 9.69 -19.39
C ASP A 169 -18.83 9.21 -20.42
N TYR A 170 -18.37 8.80 -21.61
CA TYR A 170 -19.23 8.21 -22.62
C TYR A 170 -19.92 6.93 -22.12
N TYR A 171 -19.17 6.00 -21.54
CA TYR A 171 -19.74 4.80 -20.94
C TYR A 171 -20.63 5.12 -19.74
N GLY A 172 -20.24 6.02 -18.88
CA GLY A 172 -21.03 6.48 -17.73
C GLY A 172 -22.39 7.07 -18.16
N THR A 173 -22.40 7.83 -19.27
CA THR A 173 -23.63 8.38 -19.83
C THR A 173 -24.54 7.30 -20.41
N ASN A 174 -23.97 6.31 -21.11
CA ASN A 174 -24.74 5.20 -21.65
C ASN A 174 -25.31 4.29 -20.54
N ILE A 175 -24.53 4.07 -19.49
CA ILE A 175 -24.94 3.28 -18.32
C ILE A 175 -26.14 3.93 -17.63
N ARG A 176 -26.17 5.26 -17.48
CA ARG A 176 -27.34 5.96 -16.93
C ARG A 176 -28.61 5.76 -17.74
N LYS A 177 -28.50 5.59 -19.06
CA LYS A 177 -29.67 5.28 -19.94
C LYS A 177 -30.12 3.83 -19.79
N LEU A 178 -29.16 2.89 -19.62
CA LEU A 178 -29.44 1.46 -19.46
C LEU A 178 -29.98 1.13 -18.07
N PHE A 179 -29.62 1.91 -17.07
CA PHE A 179 -30.06 1.76 -15.67
C PHE A 179 -30.77 3.03 -15.19
N PRO A 180 -32.05 3.20 -15.52
CA PRO A 180 -32.82 4.35 -15.04
C PRO A 180 -32.91 4.37 -13.51
N PRO A 181 -33.14 5.52 -12.91
CA PRO A 181 -33.34 5.65 -11.48
C PRO A 181 -34.43 4.70 -10.96
N GLN A 182 -34.18 4.07 -9.84
CA GLN A 182 -35.14 3.17 -9.21
C GLN A 182 -35.76 3.85 -7.99
N LEU A 183 -37.06 3.67 -7.85
CA LEU A 183 -37.77 4.10 -6.67
C LEU A 183 -37.43 3.18 -5.50
N VAL A 184 -36.82 3.72 -4.46
CA VAL A 184 -36.37 2.98 -3.27
C VAL A 184 -36.93 3.60 -2.00
N PRO A 185 -37.21 2.79 -0.96
CA PRO A 185 -37.64 3.33 0.32
C PRO A 185 -36.50 4.12 0.97
N VAL A 186 -36.80 5.34 1.44
CA VAL A 186 -35.86 6.22 2.14
C VAL A 186 -36.03 6.09 3.65
N GLY A 187 -37.27 5.92 4.11
CA GLY A 187 -37.57 5.74 5.53
C GLY A 187 -39.02 5.37 5.76
N THR A 188 -39.30 4.73 6.89
CA THR A 188 -40.62 4.37 7.35
C THR A 188 -40.90 5.09 8.68
N TYR A 189 -42.06 5.68 8.80
CA TYR A 189 -42.44 6.56 9.89
C TYR A 189 -43.83 6.22 10.39
N GLU A 190 -44.11 6.47 11.68
CA GLU A 190 -45.47 6.36 12.21
C GLU A 190 -46.36 7.48 11.66
N TYR A 191 -47.54 7.09 11.15
CA TYR A 191 -48.56 8.05 10.74
C TYR A 191 -49.36 8.53 11.96
N ARG A 192 -49.35 9.79 12.20
CA ARG A 192 -50.12 10.45 13.29
C ARG A 192 -50.87 11.64 12.77
N GLN A 193 -52.11 11.81 13.25
CA GLN A 193 -52.92 13.00 13.02
C GLN A 193 -52.91 13.90 14.24
N ARG A 194 -53.20 15.16 14.01
CA ARG A 194 -53.44 16.18 15.05
C ARG A 194 -54.77 15.91 15.75
N LYS A 195 -55.02 16.60 16.89
CA LYS A 195 -56.28 16.49 17.66
C LYS A 195 -57.52 16.93 16.86
N ASP A 196 -57.37 17.77 15.87
CA ASP A 196 -58.43 18.26 14.98
C ASP A 196 -58.64 17.35 13.75
N GLY A 197 -57.96 16.21 13.68
CA GLY A 197 -58.04 15.28 12.55
C GLY A 197 -57.16 15.63 11.36
N SER A 198 -56.46 16.76 11.37
CA SER A 198 -55.57 17.15 10.29
C SER A 198 -54.21 16.39 10.35
N ASP A 199 -53.55 16.31 9.22
CA ASP A 199 -52.22 15.71 9.11
C ASP A 199 -51.17 16.51 9.87
N THR A 200 -50.18 15.80 10.41
CA THR A 200 -49.05 16.46 11.05
C THR A 200 -48.16 17.16 10.02
N HIS A 201 -47.51 18.25 10.40
CA HIS A 201 -46.59 18.98 9.53
C HIS A 201 -45.45 18.08 9.01
N HIS A 202 -45.03 17.10 9.77
CA HIS A 202 -44.00 16.12 9.39
C HIS A 202 -44.46 15.24 8.21
N TYR A 203 -45.67 14.71 8.29
CA TYR A 203 -46.26 13.92 7.20
C TYR A 203 -46.49 14.76 5.94
N THR A 204 -47.13 15.95 6.06
CA THR A 204 -47.36 16.87 4.95
C THR A 204 -46.04 17.21 4.23
N ARG A 205 -44.99 17.52 5.00
CA ARG A 205 -43.66 17.80 4.44
C ARG A 205 -43.10 16.63 3.65
N HIS A 206 -43.32 15.40 4.10
CA HIS A 206 -42.87 14.21 3.36
C HIS A 206 -43.67 14.04 2.06
N VAL A 207 -44.98 14.22 2.09
CA VAL A 207 -45.82 14.16 0.89
C VAL A 207 -45.41 15.21 -0.15
N ASP A 208 -45.05 16.41 0.29
CA ASP A 208 -44.62 17.49 -0.59
C ASP A 208 -43.20 17.32 -1.13
N SER A 209 -42.33 16.64 -0.38
CA SER A 209 -40.88 16.54 -0.69
C SER A 209 -40.46 15.29 -1.41
N TYR A 210 -41.24 14.21 -1.36
CA TYR A 210 -40.89 12.93 -1.94
C TYR A 210 -41.85 12.51 -3.07
N PRO A 211 -41.37 11.85 -4.11
CA PRO A 211 -42.20 11.49 -5.28
C PRO A 211 -43.30 10.49 -4.94
N GLN A 212 -43.12 9.68 -3.89
CA GLN A 212 -44.15 8.72 -3.46
C GLN A 212 -44.12 8.51 -1.95
N VAL A 213 -45.33 8.41 -1.38
CA VAL A 213 -45.57 7.99 0.01
C VAL A 213 -46.59 6.84 -0.01
N THR A 214 -46.34 5.78 0.70
CA THR A 214 -47.22 4.60 0.80
C THR A 214 -47.57 4.34 2.25
N HIS A 215 -48.85 4.01 2.52
CA HIS A 215 -49.31 3.64 3.86
C HIS A 215 -49.37 2.15 4.02
N SER A 216 -49.05 1.68 5.21
CA SER A 216 -49.15 0.29 5.65
C SER A 216 -50.34 0.13 6.61
N LEU A 217 -50.83 -1.10 6.72
CA LEU A 217 -51.96 -1.42 7.60
C LEU A 217 -51.64 -1.34 9.11
N ASP A 218 -50.36 -1.30 9.45
CA ASP A 218 -49.85 -1.16 10.81
C ASP A 218 -49.79 0.26 11.34
N GLY A 219 -50.34 1.25 10.58
CA GLY A 219 -50.32 2.63 10.95
C GLY A 219 -49.03 3.37 10.66
N THR A 220 -48.14 2.77 9.84
CA THR A 220 -46.92 3.43 9.35
C THR A 220 -47.09 3.95 7.93
N TYR A 221 -46.20 4.86 7.50
CA TYR A 221 -46.04 5.24 6.10
C TYR A 221 -44.58 5.21 5.71
N THR A 222 -44.33 4.82 4.45
CA THR A 222 -42.97 4.77 3.86
C THR A 222 -42.84 5.85 2.80
N VAL A 223 -41.79 6.62 2.88
CA VAL A 223 -41.40 7.61 1.85
C VAL A 223 -40.42 6.96 0.88
N TRP A 224 -40.63 7.24 -0.40
CA TRP A 224 -39.86 6.68 -1.50
C TRP A 224 -39.21 7.82 -2.29
N ASP A 225 -37.97 7.59 -2.77
CA ASP A 225 -37.30 8.52 -3.64
C ASP A 225 -36.56 7.80 -4.77
N TYR A 226 -36.29 8.54 -5.85
CA TYR A 226 -35.54 8.00 -6.98
C TYR A 226 -34.06 7.97 -6.69
N LYS A 227 -33.47 6.78 -6.71
CA LYS A 227 -32.03 6.58 -6.56
C LYS A 227 -31.40 6.28 -7.90
N GLU A 228 -30.48 7.14 -8.32
CA GLU A 228 -29.68 6.92 -9.51
C GLU A 228 -28.66 5.79 -9.30
N PHE A 229 -28.38 5.07 -10.38
CA PHE A 229 -27.32 4.08 -10.37
C PHE A 229 -25.94 4.76 -10.39
N ASN A 230 -25.20 4.60 -9.30
CA ASN A 230 -23.81 5.04 -9.20
C ASN A 230 -22.87 3.90 -9.59
N ILE A 231 -22.33 3.92 -10.83
CA ILE A 231 -21.38 2.92 -11.31
C ILE A 231 -20.08 2.90 -10.49
N GLY A 232 -19.69 4.01 -9.86
CA GLY A 232 -18.54 4.07 -8.97
C GLY A 232 -18.71 3.30 -7.66
N SER A 233 -19.98 2.97 -7.28
CA SER A 233 -20.27 2.20 -6.06
C SER A 233 -20.11 0.70 -6.27
N PRO A 234 -19.13 0.01 -5.62
CA PRO A 234 -18.99 -1.43 -5.72
C PRO A 234 -20.27 -2.20 -5.35
N LYS A 235 -20.94 -1.76 -4.28
CA LYS A 235 -22.17 -2.37 -3.78
C LYS A 235 -23.27 -2.33 -4.84
N GLN A 236 -23.51 -1.16 -5.45
CA GLN A 236 -24.56 -1.02 -6.46
C GLN A 236 -24.23 -1.79 -7.74
N ARG A 237 -22.94 -1.88 -8.13
CA ARG A 237 -22.53 -2.72 -9.24
C ARG A 237 -22.86 -4.19 -8.99
N VAL A 238 -22.51 -4.70 -7.81
CA VAL A 238 -22.84 -6.07 -7.41
C VAL A 238 -24.34 -6.32 -7.48
N GLU A 239 -25.15 -5.45 -6.86
CA GLU A 239 -26.61 -5.55 -6.86
C GLU A 239 -27.19 -5.62 -8.29
N ARG A 240 -26.70 -4.78 -9.19
CA ARG A 240 -27.14 -4.77 -10.59
C ARG A 240 -26.71 -6.00 -11.36
N LEU A 241 -25.45 -6.42 -11.20
CA LEU A 241 -24.93 -7.61 -11.88
C LEU A 241 -25.66 -8.89 -11.42
N LEU A 242 -25.94 -9.03 -10.13
CA LEU A 242 -26.75 -10.14 -9.60
C LEU A 242 -28.15 -10.15 -10.22
N SER A 243 -28.79 -8.97 -10.35
CA SER A 243 -30.11 -8.87 -11.00
C SER A 243 -30.10 -9.24 -12.49
N LEU A 244 -28.93 -9.21 -13.13
CA LEU A 244 -28.72 -9.61 -14.52
C LEU A 244 -28.31 -11.09 -14.67
N GLY A 245 -28.22 -11.83 -13.55
CA GLY A 245 -27.85 -13.25 -13.52
C GLY A 245 -26.36 -13.53 -13.39
N TRP A 246 -25.57 -12.53 -12.96
CA TRP A 246 -24.15 -12.75 -12.66
C TRP A 246 -23.97 -13.56 -11.38
N GLU A 247 -23.12 -14.57 -11.43
CA GLU A 247 -22.72 -15.38 -10.28
C GLU A 247 -21.27 -15.05 -9.87
N PRO A 248 -21.05 -14.53 -8.65
CA PRO A 248 -19.70 -14.17 -8.20
C PRO A 248 -18.86 -15.43 -7.95
N LYS A 249 -17.66 -15.47 -8.56
CA LYS A 249 -16.69 -16.56 -8.38
C LYS A 249 -15.62 -16.24 -7.34
N SER A 250 -15.47 -14.98 -6.97
CA SER A 250 -14.47 -14.51 -5.99
C SER A 250 -15.08 -13.53 -4.99
N PHE A 251 -14.53 -13.54 -3.77
CA PHE A 251 -15.01 -12.73 -2.66
C PHE A 251 -13.86 -11.97 -2.01
N THR A 252 -14.16 -10.84 -1.41
CA THR A 252 -13.22 -10.09 -0.58
C THR A 252 -12.98 -10.82 0.75
N PRO A 253 -11.92 -10.50 1.53
CA PRO A 253 -11.72 -11.05 2.87
C PRO A 253 -12.91 -10.83 3.81
N THR A 254 -13.75 -9.83 3.52
CA THR A 254 -14.99 -9.53 4.28
C THR A 254 -16.23 -10.25 3.74
N GLY A 255 -16.07 -11.21 2.80
CA GLY A 255 -17.16 -12.01 2.24
C GLY A 255 -18.05 -11.29 1.20
N GLN A 256 -17.66 -10.09 0.73
CA GLN A 256 -18.41 -9.40 -0.31
C GLN A 256 -17.98 -9.91 -1.70
N PRO A 257 -18.92 -10.06 -2.68
CA PRO A 257 -18.57 -10.41 -4.04
C PRO A 257 -17.55 -9.44 -4.63
N LYS A 258 -16.48 -9.99 -5.22
CA LYS A 258 -15.45 -9.19 -5.88
C LYS A 258 -15.80 -9.03 -7.36
N VAL A 259 -16.00 -7.77 -7.76
CA VAL A 259 -16.23 -7.40 -9.15
C VAL A 259 -14.91 -6.84 -9.69
N ASP A 260 -14.13 -7.65 -10.36
CA ASP A 260 -12.92 -7.24 -11.06
C ASP A 260 -13.10 -7.30 -12.59
N GLU A 261 -12.11 -6.76 -13.31
CA GLU A 261 -12.12 -6.68 -14.77
C GLU A 261 -12.26 -8.08 -15.39
N ASP A 262 -11.47 -9.05 -14.92
CA ASP A 262 -11.43 -10.40 -15.49
C ASP A 262 -12.76 -11.15 -15.30
N ALA A 263 -13.37 -11.02 -14.13
CA ALA A 263 -14.67 -11.65 -13.84
C ALA A 263 -15.78 -11.10 -14.73
N LEU A 264 -15.75 -9.79 -15.03
CA LEU A 264 -16.78 -9.16 -15.86
C LEU A 264 -16.54 -9.32 -17.34
N VAL A 265 -15.31 -9.29 -17.81
CA VAL A 265 -14.98 -9.57 -19.21
C VAL A 265 -15.42 -11.00 -19.54
N SER A 266 -15.08 -11.98 -18.70
CA SER A 266 -15.52 -13.36 -18.87
C SER A 266 -17.04 -13.50 -18.87
N PHE A 267 -17.76 -12.78 -18.00
CA PHE A 267 -19.22 -12.81 -17.96
C PHE A 267 -19.82 -12.14 -19.20
N ALA A 268 -19.27 -11.03 -19.66
CA ALA A 268 -19.72 -10.32 -20.86
C ALA A 268 -19.57 -11.17 -22.14
N GLU A 269 -18.56 -12.05 -22.21
CA GLU A 269 -18.36 -12.95 -23.34
C GLU A 269 -19.46 -14.04 -23.44
N PHE A 270 -20.09 -14.40 -22.31
CA PHE A 270 -21.16 -15.43 -22.27
C PHE A 270 -22.58 -14.86 -22.34
N VAL A 271 -22.74 -13.54 -22.11
CA VAL A 271 -24.05 -12.90 -21.98
C VAL A 271 -24.15 -11.71 -22.92
N GLU A 272 -24.93 -11.83 -23.98
CA GLU A 272 -25.24 -10.75 -24.94
C GLU A 272 -26.18 -9.71 -24.30
N ARG A 273 -25.72 -9.00 -23.25
CA ARG A 273 -26.47 -7.93 -22.60
C ARG A 273 -25.69 -6.61 -22.64
N PRO A 274 -26.24 -5.56 -23.27
CA PRO A 274 -25.55 -4.27 -23.39
C PRO A 274 -25.21 -3.66 -22.03
N GLU A 275 -26.00 -3.92 -20.99
CA GLU A 275 -25.76 -3.45 -19.62
C GLU A 275 -24.46 -4.03 -19.04
N VAL A 276 -24.22 -5.32 -19.23
CA VAL A 276 -23.03 -6.01 -18.72
C VAL A 276 -21.78 -5.50 -19.44
N HIS A 277 -21.85 -5.42 -20.78
CA HIS A 277 -20.76 -4.88 -21.60
C HIS A 277 -20.41 -3.42 -21.23
N ALA A 278 -21.43 -2.60 -20.98
CA ALA A 278 -21.21 -1.19 -20.60
C ALA A 278 -20.49 -1.08 -19.24
N ILE A 279 -20.89 -1.87 -18.24
CA ILE A 279 -20.24 -1.91 -16.94
C ILE A 279 -18.80 -2.43 -17.06
N ALA A 280 -18.57 -3.53 -17.80
CA ALA A 280 -17.24 -4.11 -18.01
C ALA A 280 -16.28 -3.10 -18.67
N ASN A 281 -16.71 -2.49 -19.78
CA ASN A 281 -15.91 -1.50 -20.50
C ASN A 281 -15.60 -0.26 -19.63
N TRP A 282 -16.59 0.21 -18.87
CA TRP A 282 -16.38 1.32 -17.95
C TRP A 282 -15.30 1.00 -16.88
N LEU A 283 -15.37 -0.19 -16.28
CA LEU A 283 -14.40 -0.63 -15.27
C LEU A 283 -12.98 -0.70 -15.82
N VAL A 284 -12.80 -1.27 -17.02
CA VAL A 284 -11.51 -1.32 -17.72
C VAL A 284 -10.95 0.09 -17.92
N VAL A 285 -11.77 0.99 -18.49
CA VAL A 285 -11.34 2.36 -18.79
C VAL A 285 -11.05 3.16 -17.52
N ASN A 286 -11.92 3.08 -16.52
CA ASN A 286 -11.72 3.74 -15.22
C ASN A 286 -10.46 3.22 -14.51
N GLY A 287 -10.24 1.89 -14.51
CA GLY A 287 -9.03 1.28 -13.95
C GLY A 287 -7.76 1.84 -14.60
N ARG A 288 -7.72 1.90 -15.93
CA ARG A 288 -6.59 2.44 -16.69
C ARG A 288 -6.41 3.94 -16.49
N ALA A 289 -7.49 4.73 -16.44
CA ALA A 289 -7.42 6.16 -16.14
C ALA A 289 -6.86 6.44 -14.75
N ASN A 290 -7.27 5.64 -13.75
CA ASN A 290 -6.76 5.73 -12.39
C ASN A 290 -5.30 5.31 -12.30
N MET A 291 -4.88 4.28 -13.02
CA MET A 291 -3.47 3.86 -13.11
C MET A 291 -2.59 4.99 -13.67
N VAL A 292 -2.99 5.61 -14.78
CA VAL A 292 -2.26 6.75 -15.36
C VAL A 292 -2.24 7.93 -14.38
N SER A 293 -3.34 8.21 -13.69
CA SER A 293 -3.39 9.25 -12.66
C SER A 293 -2.44 8.97 -11.50
N THR A 294 -2.34 7.71 -11.06
CA THR A 294 -1.38 7.29 -10.02
C THR A 294 0.06 7.51 -10.46
N TRP A 295 0.40 7.18 -11.71
CA TRP A 295 1.74 7.42 -12.24
C TRP A 295 2.06 8.90 -12.34
N LEU A 296 1.13 9.73 -12.82
CA LEU A 296 1.29 11.17 -12.88
C LEU A 296 1.55 11.79 -11.50
N ASN A 297 0.82 11.32 -10.48
CA ASN A 297 1.01 11.77 -9.10
C ASN A 297 2.34 11.27 -8.48
N ALA A 298 2.94 10.22 -9.01
CA ALA A 298 4.21 9.67 -8.57
C ALA A 298 5.42 10.36 -9.20
N VAL A 299 5.22 11.21 -10.22
CA VAL A 299 6.31 11.97 -10.85
C VAL A 299 6.80 13.03 -9.88
N ARG A 300 8.11 13.08 -9.68
CA ARG A 300 8.76 14.11 -8.86
C ARG A 300 9.18 15.32 -9.70
N GLU A 301 9.72 16.35 -9.04
CA GLU A 301 10.18 17.60 -9.66
C GLU A 301 11.23 17.39 -10.77
N ASP A 302 11.99 16.29 -10.70
CA ASP A 302 12.97 15.90 -11.72
C ASP A 302 12.37 15.24 -12.97
N GLY A 303 11.04 15.15 -13.06
CA GLY A 303 10.31 14.52 -14.17
C GLY A 303 10.40 12.99 -14.18
N ARG A 304 10.76 12.36 -13.06
CA ARG A 304 10.99 10.92 -12.94
C ARG A 304 10.07 10.28 -11.93
N ILE A 305 9.83 8.99 -12.10
CA ILE A 305 9.14 8.16 -11.10
C ILE A 305 10.19 7.33 -10.36
N HIS A 306 10.15 7.38 -9.03
CA HIS A 306 11.04 6.68 -8.12
C HIS A 306 10.27 5.53 -7.44
N GLY A 307 10.15 4.41 -8.16
CA GLY A 307 9.49 3.20 -7.65
C GLY A 307 10.40 2.40 -6.73
N LYS A 308 9.83 1.68 -5.77
CA LYS A 308 10.55 0.70 -4.95
C LYS A 308 10.57 -0.66 -5.64
N VAL A 309 11.72 -1.32 -5.60
CA VAL A 309 11.92 -2.67 -6.14
C VAL A 309 12.36 -3.61 -5.03
N PHE A 310 11.60 -4.67 -4.82
CA PHE A 310 11.93 -5.71 -3.85
C PHE A 310 12.58 -6.91 -4.57
N SER A 311 13.90 -6.96 -4.57
CA SER A 311 14.64 -8.05 -5.21
C SER A 311 14.50 -9.39 -4.50
N CYS A 312 14.30 -9.34 -3.18
CA CYS A 312 14.29 -10.54 -2.34
C CYS A 312 12.87 -11.04 -2.02
N GLY A 313 11.83 -10.41 -2.55
CA GLY A 313 10.42 -10.74 -2.28
C GLY A 313 9.67 -11.36 -3.44
N ALA A 314 10.31 -11.57 -4.59
CA ALA A 314 9.68 -12.22 -5.73
C ALA A 314 9.55 -13.72 -5.48
N ILE A 315 8.31 -14.20 -5.48
CA ILE A 315 8.01 -15.62 -5.58
C ILE A 315 8.03 -15.95 -7.06
N THR A 316 9.03 -16.72 -7.48
CA THR A 316 9.02 -17.34 -8.81
C THR A 316 8.35 -18.69 -8.74
#